data_bf92e762594d122459771276c14633c6
#
_entry.id   bf92e762594d122459771276c14633c6
#
_cell.length_a   1.000
_cell.length_b   1.000
_cell.length_c   1.000
_cell.angle_alpha   90.00
_cell.angle_beta   90.00
_cell.angle_gamma   90.00
#
_symmetry.space_group_name_H-M   'P 1'
#
loop_
_entity.id
_entity.type
_entity.pdbx_description
1 polymer ?
#
loop_
_entity_poly.entity_id
_entity_poly.type
_entity_poly.pdbx_seq_one_letter_code
_entity_poly.pdbx_strand_id
1 'polypeptide(L)'
;MNTPQASHWAKKQENGSYFAIWLLLRLYRFGGKYVILVVLAPVLAYFFLKDRSARTASLQFLQQVHSYKGTQSPFRKRPGYWHCYRHFWQFAMAALAKIDGWLGRIPAGSVSYEGSVSFDNIIQTGKGALLIGSHLGNQEVCRALVRSKYPVKINVLAHTQHTAAFNRILKESNSEVDLNLIEVTELTPAVSVMLSECIERGELVVIVGDRISAQAPERAVWADFLGKPAPFAIGPWVLASVLHCPVYLMFCMRQDKGYNLIFTPFAEQLQLPRKDRQQALQTTIQCYAQHLERVACRYPLQWFNFYDFWQLPASSKQKEAPGDSST
;
A
#
# COMPACT_ATOMS: atom_id res chain seq x y z
N MET A 1 34.62 4.37 -6.43
CA MET A 1 33.62 3.30 -6.18
C MET A 1 32.27 3.97 -6.17
N ASN A 2 31.50 3.87 -7.27
CA ASN A 2 30.16 4.45 -7.37
C ASN A 2 29.19 3.61 -6.57
N THR A 3 28.71 4.12 -5.45
CA THR A 3 27.61 3.54 -4.69
C THR A 3 26.36 3.54 -5.58
N PRO A 4 25.67 2.40 -5.79
CA PRO A 4 24.45 2.36 -6.58
C PRO A 4 23.40 3.23 -5.89
N GLN A 5 22.97 4.31 -6.54
CA GLN A 5 21.87 5.16 -6.10
C GLN A 5 20.62 4.32 -5.95
N ALA A 6 20.12 4.17 -4.72
CA ALA A 6 18.87 3.48 -4.44
C ALA A 6 17.74 4.11 -5.27
N SER A 7 17.11 3.30 -6.12
CA SER A 7 15.99 3.75 -6.95
C SER A 7 14.74 3.87 -6.06
N HIS A 8 14.30 5.11 -5.85
CA HIS A 8 13.06 5.39 -5.11
C HIS A 8 11.84 4.92 -5.93
N TRP A 9 10.81 4.41 -5.24
CA TRP A 9 9.56 3.91 -5.87
C TRP A 9 8.91 4.93 -6.81
N ALA A 10 8.94 6.24 -6.48
CA ALA A 10 8.37 7.32 -7.31
C ALA A 10 9.13 7.59 -8.62
N LYS A 11 10.38 7.09 -8.76
CA LYS A 11 11.15 7.19 -10.02
C LYS A 11 10.94 5.99 -10.94
N LYS A 12 10.31 4.92 -10.46
CA LYS A 12 9.91 3.81 -11.30
C LYS A 12 8.67 4.22 -12.08
N GLN A 13 8.86 4.73 -13.31
CA GLN A 13 7.77 4.86 -14.27
C GLN A 13 7.09 3.51 -14.42
N GLU A 14 5.77 3.48 -14.19
CA GLU A 14 4.96 2.33 -14.57
C GLU A 14 4.98 2.25 -16.10
N ASN A 15 5.87 1.41 -16.63
CA ASN A 15 6.02 1.14 -18.06
C ASN A 15 4.87 0.22 -18.56
N GLY A 16 3.63 0.56 -18.21
CA GLY A 16 2.43 -0.11 -18.72
C GLY A 16 1.79 0.74 -19.80
N SER A 17 1.95 0.34 -21.07
CA SER A 17 1.16 0.94 -22.15
C SER A 17 -0.33 0.66 -21.91
N TYR A 18 -1.21 1.67 -22.09
CA TYR A 18 -2.68 1.50 -22.11
C TYR A 18 -3.10 0.26 -22.91
N PHE A 19 -2.48 0.04 -24.05
CA PHE A 19 -2.72 -1.13 -24.92
C PHE A 19 -2.37 -2.45 -24.20
N ALA A 20 -1.28 -2.51 -23.45
CA ALA A 20 -0.89 -3.73 -22.72
C ALA A 20 -1.90 -4.06 -21.60
N ILE A 21 -2.37 -3.05 -20.87
CA ILE A 21 -3.41 -3.21 -19.83
C ILE A 21 -4.74 -3.64 -20.47
N TRP A 22 -5.15 -2.98 -21.53
CA TRP A 22 -6.36 -3.30 -22.28
C TRP A 22 -6.31 -4.74 -22.85
N LEU A 23 -5.18 -5.13 -23.47
CA LEU A 23 -4.97 -6.49 -23.97
C LEU A 23 -5.01 -7.53 -22.84
N LEU A 24 -4.36 -7.23 -21.71
CA LEU A 24 -4.39 -8.08 -20.51
C LEU A 24 -5.82 -8.31 -20.02
N LEU A 25 -6.62 -7.24 -19.93
CA LEU A 25 -8.03 -7.31 -19.51
C LEU A 25 -8.87 -8.12 -20.51
N ARG A 26 -8.64 -7.95 -21.82
CA ARG A 26 -9.31 -8.75 -22.84
C ARG A 26 -8.95 -10.23 -22.74
N LEU A 27 -7.66 -10.55 -22.65
CA LEU A 27 -7.20 -11.93 -22.48
C LEU A 27 -7.77 -12.55 -21.20
N TYR A 28 -7.84 -11.77 -20.11
CA TYR A 28 -8.43 -12.22 -18.85
C TYR A 28 -9.93 -12.48 -18.97
N ARG A 29 -10.66 -11.66 -19.70
CA ARG A 29 -12.11 -11.80 -19.90
C ARG A 29 -12.48 -13.02 -20.74
N PHE A 30 -11.70 -13.32 -21.79
CA PHE A 30 -11.99 -14.41 -22.73
C PHE A 30 -11.28 -15.72 -22.39
N GLY A 31 -10.02 -15.66 -21.95
CA GLY A 31 -9.18 -16.84 -21.69
C GLY A 31 -9.11 -17.29 -20.22
N GLY A 32 -9.69 -16.49 -19.33
CA GLY A 32 -9.69 -16.78 -17.91
C GLY A 32 -8.30 -16.69 -17.24
N LYS A 33 -8.26 -17.07 -15.97
CA LYS A 33 -7.07 -16.96 -15.12
C LYS A 33 -5.85 -17.73 -15.65
N TYR A 34 -6.08 -18.89 -16.26
CA TYR A 34 -4.98 -19.76 -16.70
C TYR A 34 -4.20 -19.18 -17.90
N VAL A 35 -4.88 -18.59 -18.86
CA VAL A 35 -4.24 -17.94 -20.02
C VAL A 35 -3.36 -16.78 -19.57
N ILE A 36 -3.87 -15.98 -18.62
CA ILE A 36 -3.10 -14.87 -18.06
C ILE A 36 -1.85 -15.38 -17.31
N LEU A 37 -1.94 -16.47 -16.55
CA LEU A 37 -0.80 -17.01 -15.84
C LEU A 37 0.32 -17.47 -16.78
N VAL A 38 -0.03 -18.04 -17.93
CA VAL A 38 0.94 -18.44 -18.97
C VAL A 38 1.64 -17.21 -19.56
N VAL A 39 0.90 -16.12 -19.82
CA VAL A 39 1.48 -14.87 -20.34
C VAL A 39 2.28 -14.12 -19.25
N LEU A 40 1.80 -14.14 -18.03
CA LEU A 40 2.41 -13.42 -16.90
C LEU A 40 3.76 -14.02 -16.48
N ALA A 41 3.92 -15.35 -16.58
CA ALA A 41 5.13 -16.03 -16.15
C ALA A 41 6.41 -15.52 -16.88
N PRO A 42 6.47 -15.47 -18.24
CA PRO A 42 7.65 -14.92 -18.93
C PRO A 42 7.82 -13.42 -18.71
N VAL A 43 6.73 -12.65 -18.62
CA VAL A 43 6.79 -11.21 -18.32
C VAL A 43 7.40 -10.98 -16.94
N LEU A 44 6.96 -11.74 -15.95
CA LEU A 44 7.51 -11.66 -14.59
C LEU A 44 8.98 -12.09 -14.54
N ALA A 45 9.34 -13.16 -15.24
CA ALA A 45 10.73 -13.60 -15.35
C ALA A 45 11.62 -12.50 -15.98
N TYR A 46 11.14 -11.84 -17.03
CA TYR A 46 11.85 -10.72 -17.65
C TYR A 46 12.07 -9.57 -16.63
N PHE A 47 11.03 -9.09 -15.94
CA PHE A 47 11.17 -8.03 -14.95
C PHE A 47 12.03 -8.47 -13.76
N PHE A 48 11.90 -9.70 -13.31
CA PHE A 48 12.74 -10.26 -12.26
C PHE A 48 14.22 -10.25 -12.64
N LEU A 49 14.56 -10.58 -13.88
CA LEU A 49 15.95 -10.57 -14.36
C LEU A 49 16.46 -9.15 -14.58
N LYS A 50 15.63 -8.25 -15.14
CA LYS A 50 16.01 -6.89 -15.48
C LYS A 50 16.16 -5.97 -14.27
N ASP A 51 15.21 -6.01 -13.31
CA ASP A 51 15.21 -5.07 -12.17
C ASP A 51 16.05 -5.58 -11.01
N ARG A 52 17.35 -5.37 -11.08
CA ARG A 52 18.31 -5.73 -10.02
C ARG A 52 17.99 -5.02 -8.70
N SER A 53 17.55 -3.75 -8.76
CA SER A 53 17.24 -2.97 -7.57
C SER A 53 16.07 -3.56 -6.78
N ALA A 54 14.99 -3.90 -7.48
CA ALA A 54 13.81 -4.51 -6.85
C ALA A 54 14.15 -5.89 -6.25
N ARG A 55 14.98 -6.70 -6.94
CA ARG A 55 15.44 -7.98 -6.38
C ARG A 55 16.26 -7.79 -5.11
N THR A 56 17.19 -6.83 -5.11
CA THR A 56 18.03 -6.55 -3.94
C THR A 56 17.17 -6.09 -2.77
N ALA A 57 16.24 -5.17 -2.99
CA ALA A 57 15.32 -4.68 -1.96
C ALA A 57 14.42 -5.82 -1.40
N SER A 58 13.87 -6.65 -2.29
CA SER A 58 13.08 -7.81 -1.89
C SER A 58 13.91 -8.79 -1.04
N LEU A 59 15.12 -9.12 -1.48
CA LEU A 59 16.00 -10.04 -0.75
C LEU A 59 16.40 -9.48 0.62
N GLN A 60 16.75 -8.19 0.67
CA GLN A 60 17.10 -7.48 1.90
C GLN A 60 15.95 -7.56 2.91
N PHE A 61 14.73 -7.26 2.48
CA PHE A 61 13.54 -7.35 3.33
C PHE A 61 13.30 -8.77 3.84
N LEU A 62 13.28 -9.78 2.96
CA LEU A 62 13.02 -11.16 3.36
C LEU A 62 14.10 -11.70 4.31
N GLN A 63 15.38 -11.33 4.08
CA GLN A 63 16.47 -11.69 4.98
C GLN A 63 16.38 -10.95 6.31
N GLN A 64 15.91 -9.69 6.31
CA GLN A 64 15.69 -8.95 7.55
C GLN A 64 14.58 -9.58 8.40
N VAL A 65 13.45 -10.00 7.79
CA VAL A 65 12.41 -10.77 8.48
C VAL A 65 12.97 -12.05 9.08
N HIS A 66 13.79 -12.78 8.32
CA HIS A 66 14.41 -14.03 8.80
C HIS A 66 15.34 -13.78 9.98
N SER A 67 16.20 -12.78 9.91
CA SER A 67 17.15 -12.44 10.98
C SER A 67 16.43 -11.92 12.23
N TYR A 68 15.40 -11.09 12.07
CA TYR A 68 14.61 -10.54 13.16
C TYR A 68 13.83 -11.62 13.92
N LYS A 69 13.21 -12.55 13.20
CA LYS A 69 12.42 -13.65 13.80
C LYS A 69 13.26 -14.81 14.32
N GLY A 70 14.51 -14.95 13.88
CA GLY A 70 15.41 -16.03 14.33
C GLY A 70 14.77 -17.41 14.14
N THR A 71 14.64 -18.16 15.24
CA THR A 71 14.04 -19.51 15.23
C THR A 71 12.55 -19.53 14.88
N GLN A 72 11.84 -18.42 15.08
CA GLN A 72 10.42 -18.27 14.72
C GLN A 72 10.23 -17.75 13.28
N SER A 73 11.29 -17.75 12.47
CA SER A 73 11.21 -17.29 11.09
C SER A 73 10.21 -18.11 10.27
N PRO A 74 9.41 -17.46 9.41
CA PRO A 74 8.54 -18.16 8.44
C PRO A 74 9.34 -18.91 7.37
N PHE A 75 10.65 -18.68 7.31
CA PHE A 75 11.57 -19.34 6.38
C PHE A 75 12.45 -20.34 7.13
N ARG A 76 12.45 -21.60 6.68
CA ARG A 76 13.31 -22.66 7.27
C ARG A 76 14.80 -22.37 7.12
N LYS A 77 15.18 -21.65 6.05
CA LYS A 77 16.57 -21.26 5.74
C LYS A 77 16.59 -19.80 5.34
N ARG A 78 17.78 -19.18 5.41
CA ARG A 78 17.98 -17.81 4.95
C ARG A 78 17.43 -17.60 3.54
N PRO A 79 16.54 -16.61 3.32
CA PRO A 79 15.96 -16.35 2.02
C PRO A 79 17.00 -16.06 0.93
N GLY A 80 16.79 -16.66 -0.25
CA GLY A 80 17.57 -16.45 -1.45
C GLY A 80 16.70 -16.05 -2.64
N TYR A 81 17.25 -16.10 -3.86
CA TYR A 81 16.57 -15.64 -5.08
C TYR A 81 15.26 -16.38 -5.38
N TRP A 82 15.12 -17.63 -4.99
CA TRP A 82 13.84 -18.34 -5.11
C TRP A 82 12.73 -17.70 -4.28
N HIS A 83 13.03 -17.25 -3.06
CA HIS A 83 12.07 -16.54 -2.22
C HIS A 83 11.75 -15.14 -2.79
N CYS A 84 12.75 -14.46 -3.36
CA CYS A 84 12.53 -13.22 -4.12
C CYS A 84 11.59 -13.44 -5.30
N TYR A 85 11.81 -14.48 -6.12
CA TYR A 85 10.94 -14.79 -7.25
C TYR A 85 9.50 -15.07 -6.78
N ARG A 86 9.32 -15.81 -5.70
CA ARG A 86 8.00 -16.03 -5.07
C ARG A 86 7.37 -14.72 -4.59
N HIS A 87 8.16 -13.77 -4.09
CA HIS A 87 7.66 -12.46 -3.68
C HIS A 87 7.16 -11.65 -4.89
N PHE A 88 7.91 -11.63 -5.99
CA PHE A 88 7.47 -11.03 -7.26
C PHE A 88 6.22 -11.74 -7.82
N TRP A 89 6.16 -13.05 -7.70
CA TRP A 89 4.98 -13.82 -8.10
C TRP A 89 3.74 -13.43 -7.30
N GLN A 90 3.87 -13.28 -5.99
CA GLN A 90 2.76 -12.81 -5.15
C GLN A 90 2.30 -11.40 -5.50
N PHE A 91 3.22 -10.50 -5.86
CA PHE A 91 2.87 -9.18 -6.38
C PHE A 91 2.05 -9.25 -7.68
N ALA A 92 2.50 -10.05 -8.63
CA ALA A 92 1.78 -10.28 -9.89
C ALA A 92 0.38 -10.87 -9.63
N MET A 93 0.27 -11.83 -8.72
CA MET A 93 -1.02 -12.40 -8.30
C MET A 93 -1.92 -11.39 -7.60
N ALA A 94 -1.36 -10.48 -6.80
CA ALA A 94 -2.11 -9.39 -6.18
C ALA A 94 -2.63 -8.40 -7.23
N ALA A 95 -1.84 -8.10 -8.26
CA ALA A 95 -2.29 -7.27 -9.39
C ALA A 95 -3.45 -7.90 -10.15
N LEU A 96 -3.42 -9.21 -10.41
CA LEU A 96 -4.55 -9.93 -11.02
C LEU A 96 -5.79 -9.95 -10.11
N ALA A 97 -5.60 -10.12 -8.81
CA ALA A 97 -6.71 -10.13 -7.87
C ALA A 97 -7.42 -8.76 -7.77
N LYS A 98 -6.73 -7.65 -8.07
CA LYS A 98 -7.40 -6.35 -8.22
C LYS A 98 -8.43 -6.38 -9.34
N ILE A 99 -8.10 -7.00 -10.47
CA ILE A 99 -9.02 -7.15 -11.61
C ILE A 99 -10.23 -7.99 -11.20
N ASP A 100 -10.03 -9.10 -10.48
CA ASP A 100 -11.14 -9.91 -9.94
C ASP A 100 -12.04 -9.11 -9.01
N GLY A 101 -11.44 -8.27 -8.14
CA GLY A 101 -12.17 -7.37 -7.26
C GLY A 101 -13.04 -6.37 -8.02
N TRP A 102 -12.50 -5.77 -9.08
CA TRP A 102 -13.25 -4.80 -9.92
C TRP A 102 -14.36 -5.43 -10.72
N LEU A 103 -14.17 -6.67 -11.15
CA LEU A 103 -15.18 -7.43 -11.91
C LEU A 103 -16.21 -8.13 -10.98
N GLY A 104 -16.13 -7.93 -9.66
CA GLY A 104 -17.04 -8.57 -8.69
C GLY A 104 -16.92 -10.11 -8.66
N ARG A 105 -15.77 -10.65 -9.06
CA ARG A 105 -15.54 -12.10 -9.16
C ARG A 105 -15.04 -12.76 -7.87
N ILE A 106 -14.82 -11.97 -6.81
CA ILE A 106 -14.38 -12.49 -5.52
C ILE A 106 -15.61 -12.93 -4.72
N PRO A 107 -15.76 -14.23 -4.42
CA PRO A 107 -16.93 -14.70 -3.67
C PRO A 107 -16.94 -14.14 -2.26
N ALA A 108 -18.07 -13.62 -1.78
CA ALA A 108 -18.21 -13.08 -0.43
C ALA A 108 -17.85 -14.10 0.67
N GLY A 109 -18.16 -15.39 0.44
CA GLY A 109 -17.81 -16.49 1.36
C GLY A 109 -16.31 -16.84 1.43
N SER A 110 -15.45 -16.20 0.60
CA SER A 110 -14.00 -16.43 0.61
C SER A 110 -13.26 -15.47 1.53
N VAL A 111 -13.96 -14.77 2.43
CA VAL A 111 -13.39 -13.74 3.31
C VAL A 111 -13.48 -14.19 4.76
N SER A 112 -12.35 -14.23 5.45
CA SER A 112 -12.26 -14.32 6.90
C SER A 112 -11.92 -12.95 7.49
N TYR A 113 -12.38 -12.74 8.72
CA TYR A 113 -12.11 -11.50 9.46
C TYR A 113 -11.26 -11.82 10.68
N GLU A 114 -10.24 -11.00 10.93
CA GLU A 114 -9.37 -11.10 12.08
C GLU A 114 -9.20 -9.71 12.72
N GLY A 115 -9.27 -9.66 14.04
CA GLY A 115 -9.12 -8.43 14.81
C GLY A 115 -10.17 -8.34 15.91
N SER A 116 -10.01 -7.35 16.77
CA SER A 116 -10.91 -7.10 17.91
C SER A 116 -12.23 -6.43 17.50
N VAL A 117 -12.31 -5.91 16.28
CA VAL A 117 -13.49 -5.23 15.75
C VAL A 117 -13.82 -5.81 14.40
N SER A 118 -15.07 -6.21 14.20
CA SER A 118 -15.57 -6.57 12.88
C SER A 118 -15.84 -5.30 12.07
N PHE A 119 -15.73 -5.40 10.77
CA PHE A 119 -16.09 -4.27 9.88
C PHE A 119 -17.58 -3.91 10.04
N ASP A 120 -18.43 -4.89 10.36
CA ASP A 120 -19.83 -4.66 10.69
C ASP A 120 -20.01 -3.65 11.83
N ASN A 121 -19.18 -3.73 12.88
CA ASN A 121 -19.25 -2.80 13.99
C ASN A 121 -18.89 -1.36 13.57
N ILE A 122 -17.89 -1.20 12.69
CA ILE A 122 -17.50 0.13 12.17
C ILE A 122 -18.69 0.75 11.42
N ILE A 123 -19.31 -0.03 10.53
CA ILE A 123 -20.44 0.45 9.71
C ILE A 123 -21.69 0.72 10.55
N GLN A 124 -21.99 -0.12 11.53
CA GLN A 124 -23.16 0.04 12.40
C GLN A 124 -23.13 1.32 13.23
N THR A 125 -21.95 1.89 13.50
CA THR A 125 -21.86 3.18 14.18
C THR A 125 -22.48 4.32 13.37
N GLY A 126 -22.61 4.18 12.05
CA GLY A 126 -23.02 5.24 11.14
C GLY A 126 -22.03 6.40 11.06
N LYS A 127 -20.90 6.31 11.76
CA LYS A 127 -19.84 7.33 11.77
C LYS A 127 -18.81 7.00 10.72
N GLY A 128 -18.31 8.04 10.03
CA GLY A 128 -17.17 7.90 9.15
C GLY A 128 -15.90 7.56 9.94
N ALA A 129 -14.92 6.96 9.26
CA ALA A 129 -13.66 6.57 9.88
C ALA A 129 -12.50 6.70 8.89
N LEU A 130 -11.29 6.88 9.44
CA LEU A 130 -10.04 6.81 8.69
C LEU A 130 -9.45 5.41 8.80
N LEU A 131 -9.23 4.78 7.65
CA LEU A 131 -8.57 3.48 7.53
C LEU A 131 -7.14 3.69 7.05
N ILE A 132 -6.15 3.35 7.86
CA ILE A 132 -4.74 3.44 7.49
C ILE A 132 -4.25 2.05 7.12
N GLY A 133 -3.91 1.88 5.86
CA GLY A 133 -3.35 0.66 5.33
C GLY A 133 -1.86 0.77 5.03
N SER A 134 -1.37 -0.16 4.20
CA SER A 134 0.01 -0.21 3.72
C SER A 134 0.06 -0.93 2.37
N HIS A 135 1.24 -1.00 1.75
CA HIS A 135 1.47 -1.85 0.57
C HIS A 135 1.64 -3.35 0.94
N LEU A 136 1.17 -3.74 2.14
CA LEU A 136 1.10 -5.11 2.61
C LEU A 136 -0.29 -5.68 2.33
N GLY A 137 -0.36 -6.73 1.51
CA GLY A 137 -1.60 -7.32 1.06
C GLY A 137 -2.24 -6.58 -0.12
N ASN A 138 -3.57 -6.63 -0.23
CA ASN A 138 -4.30 -6.08 -1.36
C ASN A 138 -5.48 -5.21 -0.93
N GLN A 139 -5.26 -3.91 -0.83
CA GLN A 139 -6.27 -2.93 -0.39
C GLN A 139 -7.44 -2.82 -1.37
N GLU A 140 -7.20 -2.95 -2.68
CA GLU A 140 -8.25 -2.90 -3.69
C GLU A 140 -9.22 -4.07 -3.56
N VAL A 141 -8.70 -5.25 -3.23
CA VAL A 141 -9.54 -6.41 -2.91
C VAL A 141 -10.35 -6.15 -1.64
N CYS A 142 -9.72 -5.59 -0.60
CA CYS A 142 -10.43 -5.20 0.63
C CYS A 142 -11.60 -4.27 0.31
N ARG A 143 -11.35 -3.21 -0.46
CA ARG A 143 -12.36 -2.24 -0.87
C ARG A 143 -13.50 -2.90 -1.66
N ALA A 144 -13.18 -3.76 -2.63
CA ALA A 144 -14.18 -4.46 -3.43
C ALA A 144 -15.07 -5.35 -2.57
N LEU A 145 -14.48 -6.06 -1.59
CA LEU A 145 -15.20 -6.94 -0.67
C LEU A 145 -16.10 -6.15 0.29
N VAL A 146 -15.61 -5.05 0.83
CA VAL A 146 -16.39 -4.18 1.70
C VAL A 146 -17.59 -3.62 0.94
N ARG A 147 -17.37 -3.09 -0.25
CA ARG A 147 -18.44 -2.54 -1.08
C ARG A 147 -19.50 -3.56 -1.48
N SER A 148 -19.11 -4.80 -1.75
CA SER A 148 -20.07 -5.86 -2.10
C SER A 148 -21.02 -6.22 -0.96
N LYS A 149 -20.62 -5.94 0.28
CA LYS A 149 -21.40 -6.29 1.48
C LYS A 149 -22.12 -5.09 2.10
N TYR A 150 -21.55 -3.87 1.98
CA TYR A 150 -22.04 -2.68 2.70
C TYR A 150 -22.27 -1.51 1.76
N PRO A 151 -23.39 -0.78 1.91
CA PRO A 151 -23.71 0.42 1.14
C PRO A 151 -22.96 1.63 1.68
N VAL A 152 -21.63 1.52 1.90
CA VAL A 152 -20.80 2.59 2.40
C VAL A 152 -19.87 3.11 1.29
N LYS A 153 -19.75 4.41 1.19
CA LYS A 153 -18.83 5.05 0.25
C LYS A 153 -17.42 5.05 0.82
N ILE A 154 -16.46 4.66 -0.02
CA ILE A 154 -15.06 4.57 0.33
C ILE A 154 -14.25 5.52 -0.55
N ASN A 155 -13.61 6.49 0.09
CA ASN A 155 -12.75 7.48 -0.53
C ASN A 155 -11.29 7.04 -0.35
N VAL A 156 -10.58 6.73 -1.43
CA VAL A 156 -9.18 6.30 -1.39
C VAL A 156 -8.27 7.45 -1.77
N LEU A 157 -7.37 7.83 -0.87
CA LEU A 157 -6.33 8.79 -1.18
C LEU A 157 -5.16 8.09 -1.88
N ALA A 158 -4.89 8.49 -3.10
CA ALA A 158 -3.79 7.97 -3.87
C ALA A 158 -2.87 9.09 -4.36
N HIS A 159 -1.56 8.84 -4.25
CA HIS A 159 -0.52 9.75 -4.72
C HIS A 159 -0.05 9.27 -6.10
N THR A 160 -0.84 9.53 -7.15
CA THR A 160 -0.50 9.03 -8.49
C THR A 160 -0.88 10.00 -9.60
N GLN A 161 0.11 10.41 -10.38
CA GLN A 161 -0.08 11.13 -11.65
C GLN A 161 -0.57 10.21 -12.79
N HIS A 162 -0.64 8.89 -12.58
CA HIS A 162 -0.93 7.89 -13.63
C HIS A 162 -2.30 7.22 -13.50
N THR A 163 -3.06 7.53 -12.47
CA THR A 163 -4.38 6.93 -12.21
C THR A 163 -5.45 7.34 -13.19
N ALA A 164 -5.32 8.45 -13.88
CA ALA A 164 -6.36 8.93 -14.82
C ALA A 164 -6.62 7.93 -15.96
N ALA A 165 -5.57 7.39 -16.58
CA ALA A 165 -5.69 6.39 -17.64
C ALA A 165 -6.28 5.06 -17.13
N PHE A 166 -5.86 4.66 -15.94
CA PHE A 166 -6.35 3.46 -15.28
C PHE A 166 -7.80 3.58 -14.83
N ASN A 167 -8.18 4.72 -14.22
CA ASN A 167 -9.56 5.02 -13.83
C ASN A 167 -10.50 5.06 -15.04
N ARG A 168 -10.02 5.58 -16.18
CA ARG A 168 -10.77 5.58 -17.43
C ARG A 168 -11.08 4.15 -17.89
N ILE A 169 -10.09 3.26 -17.90
CA ILE A 169 -10.26 1.85 -18.28
C ILE A 169 -11.25 1.15 -17.34
N LEU A 170 -11.18 1.44 -16.04
CA LEU A 170 -12.09 0.85 -15.06
C LEU A 170 -13.52 1.32 -15.25
N LYS A 171 -13.75 2.62 -15.46
CA LYS A 171 -15.08 3.17 -15.74
C LYS A 171 -15.68 2.63 -17.02
N GLU A 172 -14.85 2.44 -18.08
CA GLU A 172 -15.27 1.85 -19.34
C GLU A 172 -15.58 0.34 -19.19
N SER A 173 -14.93 -0.35 -18.25
CA SER A 173 -15.10 -1.80 -18.04
C SER A 173 -16.27 -2.14 -17.11
N ASN A 174 -16.61 -1.26 -16.19
CA ASN A 174 -17.74 -1.43 -15.27
C ASN A 174 -18.21 -0.06 -14.75
N SER A 175 -19.34 0.41 -15.29
CA SER A 175 -19.96 1.69 -14.91
C SER A 175 -20.41 1.77 -13.44
N GLU A 176 -20.56 0.63 -12.76
CA GLU A 176 -20.90 0.56 -11.34
C GLU A 176 -19.67 0.74 -10.41
N VAL A 177 -18.45 0.80 -10.96
CA VAL A 177 -17.25 1.08 -10.19
C VAL A 177 -17.17 2.59 -9.91
N ASP A 178 -17.95 3.05 -8.95
CA ASP A 178 -17.84 4.39 -8.40
C ASP A 178 -16.59 4.45 -7.51
N LEU A 179 -15.43 4.56 -8.16
CA LEU A 179 -14.14 4.80 -7.55
C LEU A 179 -14.05 6.28 -7.22
N ASN A 180 -14.30 6.62 -5.98
CA ASN A 180 -13.93 7.94 -5.51
C ASN A 180 -12.44 7.92 -5.12
N LEU A 181 -11.59 7.85 -6.15
CA LEU A 181 -10.16 7.99 -5.99
C LEU A 181 -9.84 9.48 -5.94
N ILE A 182 -9.45 9.93 -4.77
CA ILE A 182 -9.03 11.31 -4.55
C ILE A 182 -7.54 11.35 -4.79
N GLU A 183 -7.13 11.96 -5.90
CA GLU A 183 -5.73 12.21 -6.18
C GLU A 183 -5.23 13.31 -5.24
N VAL A 184 -4.26 12.98 -4.41
CA VAL A 184 -3.68 13.92 -3.45
C VAL A 184 -2.19 13.98 -3.69
N THR A 185 -1.74 15.01 -4.36
CA THR A 185 -0.31 15.34 -4.47
C THR A 185 0.24 15.87 -3.15
N GLU A 186 -0.60 16.66 -2.43
CA GLU A 186 -0.32 17.19 -1.11
C GLU A 186 -1.60 17.25 -0.27
N LEU A 187 -1.47 17.00 1.04
CA LEU A 187 -2.54 17.18 2.01
C LEU A 187 -2.71 18.69 2.30
N THR A 188 -3.48 19.37 1.46
CA THR A 188 -3.81 20.78 1.64
C THR A 188 -4.96 20.96 2.64
N PRO A 189 -5.15 22.16 3.24
CA PRO A 189 -6.31 22.46 4.08
C PRO A 189 -7.65 22.17 3.38
N ALA A 190 -7.75 22.50 2.09
CA ALA A 190 -8.97 22.26 1.30
C ALA A 190 -9.30 20.76 1.19
N VAL A 191 -8.28 19.91 0.96
CA VAL A 191 -8.45 18.45 0.96
C VAL A 191 -8.88 17.96 2.34
N SER A 192 -8.32 18.50 3.43
CA SER A 192 -8.70 18.12 4.79
C SER A 192 -10.15 18.46 5.10
N VAL A 193 -10.64 19.64 4.67
CA VAL A 193 -12.06 20.04 4.83
C VAL A 193 -12.97 19.08 4.07
N MET A 194 -12.68 18.82 2.79
CA MET A 194 -13.46 17.88 1.98
C MET A 194 -13.51 16.48 2.61
N LEU A 195 -12.41 16.00 3.17
CA LEU A 195 -12.36 14.69 3.84
C LEU A 195 -13.13 14.71 5.16
N SER A 196 -13.12 15.82 5.92
CA SER A 196 -13.95 15.95 7.12
C SER A 196 -15.44 15.86 6.79
N GLU A 197 -15.88 16.50 5.71
CA GLU A 197 -17.25 16.38 5.21
C GLU A 197 -17.61 14.93 4.81
N CYS A 198 -16.66 14.18 4.21
CA CYS A 198 -16.86 12.76 3.93
C CYS A 198 -17.07 11.96 5.23
N ILE A 199 -16.24 12.20 6.25
CA ILE A 199 -16.36 11.55 7.57
C ILE A 199 -17.70 11.89 8.24
N GLU A 200 -18.14 13.15 8.18
CA GLU A 200 -19.43 13.59 8.74
C GLU A 200 -20.63 12.92 8.06
N ARG A 201 -20.53 12.61 6.77
CA ARG A 201 -21.54 11.83 6.04
C ARG A 201 -21.49 10.32 6.31
N GLY A 202 -20.65 9.84 7.22
CA GLY A 202 -20.50 8.41 7.51
C GLY A 202 -19.67 7.65 6.47
N GLU A 203 -18.93 8.36 5.59
CA GLU A 203 -18.09 7.74 4.56
C GLU A 203 -16.74 7.30 5.16
N LEU A 204 -16.09 6.32 4.52
CA LEU A 204 -14.77 5.87 4.93
C LEU A 204 -13.69 6.55 4.08
N VAL A 205 -12.61 6.93 4.73
CA VAL A 205 -11.41 7.47 4.07
C VAL A 205 -10.28 6.46 4.23
N VAL A 206 -9.59 6.11 3.15
CA VAL A 206 -8.48 5.15 3.14
C VAL A 206 -7.20 5.85 2.69
N ILE A 207 -6.13 5.67 3.45
CA ILE A 207 -4.79 6.16 3.12
C ILE A 207 -3.73 5.11 3.44
N VAL A 208 -2.61 5.10 2.73
CA VAL A 208 -1.45 4.25 3.05
C VAL A 208 -0.47 4.98 3.95
N GLY A 209 0.09 4.28 4.95
CA GLY A 209 0.98 4.86 5.96
C GLY A 209 2.45 4.46 5.83
N ASP A 210 2.81 3.56 4.90
CA ASP A 210 4.14 2.94 4.83
C ASP A 210 5.08 3.54 3.78
N ARG A 211 4.68 4.55 3.00
CA ARG A 211 5.54 5.17 1.99
C ARG A 211 5.70 6.67 2.20
N ILE A 212 6.93 7.12 2.07
CA ILE A 212 7.28 8.53 2.12
C ILE A 212 7.18 9.13 0.71
N SER A 213 6.65 10.35 0.61
CA SER A 213 6.64 11.09 -0.65
C SER A 213 8.08 11.45 -1.06
N ALA A 214 8.42 11.20 -2.33
CA ALA A 214 9.71 11.62 -2.88
C ALA A 214 9.86 13.14 -2.98
N GLN A 215 8.75 13.87 -2.94
CA GLN A 215 8.72 15.33 -3.01
C GLN A 215 9.00 15.99 -1.66
N ALA A 216 8.77 15.26 -0.55
CA ALA A 216 8.96 15.74 0.81
C ALA A 216 9.59 14.64 1.71
N PRO A 217 10.83 14.21 1.42
CA PRO A 217 11.51 13.16 2.20
C PRO A 217 11.80 13.60 3.64
N GLU A 218 11.87 14.90 3.90
CA GLU A 218 12.03 15.48 5.23
C GLU A 218 10.79 15.29 6.12
N ARG A 219 9.63 15.01 5.53
CA ARG A 219 8.39 14.72 6.26
C ARG A 219 8.33 13.24 6.66
N ALA A 220 9.37 12.78 7.33
CA ALA A 220 9.50 11.41 7.83
C ALA A 220 9.89 11.40 9.30
N VAL A 221 9.45 10.35 10.00
CA VAL A 221 9.86 10.02 11.36
C VAL A 221 10.48 8.63 11.33
N TRP A 222 11.62 8.47 12.01
CA TRP A 222 12.29 7.20 12.12
C TRP A 222 11.66 6.37 13.23
N ALA A 223 11.26 5.14 12.91
CA ALA A 223 10.72 4.18 13.86
C ALA A 223 11.41 2.82 13.70
N ASP A 224 11.49 2.05 14.77
CA ASP A 224 12.06 0.71 14.72
C ASP A 224 11.12 -0.21 13.94
N PHE A 225 11.67 -0.88 12.93
CA PHE A 225 10.97 -1.83 12.09
C PHE A 225 11.89 -3.01 11.74
N LEU A 226 11.49 -4.20 12.14
CA LEU A 226 12.28 -5.43 12.00
C LEU A 226 13.69 -5.31 12.62
N GLY A 227 13.78 -4.63 13.77
CA GLY A 227 15.02 -4.44 14.51
C GLY A 227 15.99 -3.44 13.91
N LYS A 228 15.55 -2.58 12.99
CA LYS A 228 16.33 -1.48 12.42
C LYS A 228 15.50 -0.21 12.34
N PRO A 229 16.08 0.98 12.52
CA PRO A 229 15.38 2.22 12.28
C PRO A 229 15.01 2.34 10.80
N ALA A 230 13.75 2.63 10.53
CA ALA A 230 13.20 2.84 9.20
C ALA A 230 12.37 4.13 9.17
N PRO A 231 12.39 4.88 8.05
CA PRO A 231 11.65 6.13 7.95
C PRO A 231 10.19 5.87 7.52
N PHE A 232 9.25 6.52 8.22
CA PHE A 232 7.82 6.48 7.94
C PHE A 232 7.26 7.87 7.67
N ALA A 233 6.25 7.96 6.79
CA ALA A 233 5.60 9.23 6.48
C ALA A 233 4.78 9.76 7.66
N ILE A 234 4.83 11.08 7.89
CA ILE A 234 4.00 11.75 8.90
C ILE A 234 2.61 12.14 8.39
N GLY A 235 2.44 12.25 7.06
CA GLY A 235 1.22 12.76 6.44
C GLY A 235 -0.08 12.09 6.91
N PRO A 236 -0.18 10.76 6.88
CA PRO A 236 -1.38 10.04 7.33
C PRO A 236 -1.77 10.32 8.77
N TRP A 237 -0.79 10.52 9.66
CA TRP A 237 -1.00 10.76 11.09
C TRP A 237 -1.41 12.20 11.37
N VAL A 238 -0.84 13.16 10.62
CA VAL A 238 -1.30 14.55 10.65
C VAL A 238 -2.74 14.64 10.16
N LEU A 239 -3.07 13.96 9.06
CA LEU A 239 -4.44 13.89 8.57
C LEU A 239 -5.39 13.29 9.62
N ALA A 240 -5.01 12.17 10.24
CA ALA A 240 -5.79 11.53 11.29
C ALA A 240 -6.10 12.48 12.45
N SER A 241 -5.13 13.32 12.84
CA SER A 241 -5.34 14.30 13.91
C SER A 241 -6.25 15.47 13.53
N VAL A 242 -6.34 15.79 12.24
CA VAL A 242 -7.19 16.88 11.73
C VAL A 242 -8.63 16.41 11.51
N LEU A 243 -8.83 15.16 11.10
CA LEU A 243 -10.17 14.62 10.80
C LEU A 243 -10.99 14.33 12.07
N HIS A 244 -10.41 14.30 13.23
CA HIS A 244 -11.10 14.07 14.52
C HIS A 244 -12.08 12.89 14.50
N CYS A 245 -11.71 11.79 13.85
CA CYS A 245 -12.54 10.61 13.66
C CYS A 245 -11.85 9.34 14.18
N PRO A 246 -12.59 8.23 14.32
CA PRO A 246 -11.99 6.93 14.62
C PRO A 246 -10.97 6.51 13.55
N VAL A 247 -9.84 5.97 14.00
CA VAL A 247 -8.74 5.49 13.16
C VAL A 247 -8.59 3.99 13.33
N TYR A 248 -8.56 3.27 12.23
CA TYR A 248 -8.33 1.82 12.20
C TYR A 248 -7.16 1.48 11.29
N LEU A 249 -6.42 0.44 11.64
CA LEU A 249 -5.45 -0.16 10.72
C LEU A 249 -6.14 -1.26 9.92
N MET A 250 -5.83 -1.32 8.63
CA MET A 250 -6.47 -2.23 7.69
C MET A 250 -5.44 -2.98 6.84
N PHE A 251 -5.51 -4.32 6.86
CA PHE A 251 -4.72 -5.17 5.98
C PHE A 251 -5.61 -6.24 5.34
N CYS A 252 -5.37 -6.54 4.05
CA CYS A 252 -6.11 -7.56 3.32
C CYS A 252 -5.13 -8.59 2.79
N MET A 253 -5.01 -9.71 3.50
CA MET A 253 -4.00 -10.73 3.25
C MET A 253 -4.61 -11.88 2.45
N ARG A 254 -3.95 -12.26 1.36
CA ARG A 254 -4.32 -13.45 0.62
C ARG A 254 -3.96 -14.70 1.42
N GLN A 255 -4.90 -15.63 1.50
CA GLN A 255 -4.72 -16.97 2.05
C GLN A 255 -4.87 -18.03 0.93
N ASP A 256 -4.68 -19.30 1.26
CA ASP A 256 -4.83 -20.41 0.31
C ASP A 256 -6.25 -20.45 -0.29
N LYS A 257 -7.26 -20.16 0.55
CA LYS A 257 -8.67 -20.07 0.16
C LYS A 257 -9.23 -18.69 0.52
N GLY A 258 -9.01 -17.70 -0.39
CA GLY A 258 -9.61 -16.38 -0.23
C GLY A 258 -8.71 -15.35 0.47
N TYR A 259 -9.32 -14.53 1.30
CA TYR A 259 -8.67 -13.37 1.92
C TYR A 259 -8.97 -13.28 3.40
N ASN A 260 -7.99 -12.81 4.17
CA ASN A 260 -8.15 -12.46 5.58
C ASN A 260 -8.09 -10.93 5.72
N LEU A 261 -9.19 -10.34 6.18
CA LEU A 261 -9.28 -8.92 6.48
C LEU A 261 -8.94 -8.70 7.95
N ILE A 262 -7.86 -8.00 8.20
CA ILE A 262 -7.39 -7.67 9.53
C ILE A 262 -7.74 -6.21 9.80
N PHE A 263 -8.65 -5.98 10.75
CA PHE A 263 -8.99 -4.66 11.24
C PHE A 263 -8.56 -4.52 12.70
N THR A 264 -7.82 -3.46 12.98
CA THR A 264 -7.36 -3.18 14.34
C THR A 264 -7.72 -1.74 14.71
N PRO A 265 -8.50 -1.50 15.78
CA PRO A 265 -8.68 -0.16 16.31
C PRO A 265 -7.32 0.44 16.66
N PHE A 266 -7.10 1.67 16.26
CA PHE A 266 -5.83 2.35 16.51
C PHE A 266 -6.01 3.52 17.47
N ALA A 267 -6.98 4.37 17.22
CA ALA A 267 -7.37 5.46 18.10
C ALA A 267 -8.84 5.82 17.87
N GLU A 268 -9.57 6.19 18.92
CA GLU A 268 -10.91 6.78 18.78
C GLU A 268 -10.82 8.17 18.14
N GLN A 269 -9.81 8.92 18.53
CA GLN A 269 -9.44 10.20 17.97
C GLN A 269 -7.94 10.41 18.18
N LEU A 270 -7.19 10.56 17.10
CA LEU A 270 -5.76 10.82 17.21
C LEU A 270 -5.52 12.29 17.58
N GLN A 271 -4.75 12.50 18.65
CA GLN A 271 -4.37 13.83 19.12
C GLN A 271 -2.87 14.06 18.95
N LEU A 272 -2.50 15.20 18.37
CA LEU A 272 -1.12 15.65 18.26
C LEU A 272 -0.97 17.02 18.94
N PRO A 273 -0.78 17.05 20.29
CA PRO A 273 -0.69 18.28 21.05
C PRO A 273 0.44 19.18 20.54
N ARG A 274 0.22 20.50 20.46
CA ARG A 274 1.21 21.44 19.91
C ARG A 274 2.55 21.40 20.65
N LYS A 275 2.53 21.28 21.97
CA LYS A 275 3.75 21.26 22.82
C LYS A 275 4.60 20.01 22.59
N ASP A 276 3.96 18.84 22.42
CA ASP A 276 4.62 17.54 22.36
C ASP A 276 4.40 16.85 21.01
N ARG A 277 4.14 17.62 19.96
CA ARG A 277 3.73 17.10 18.64
C ARG A 277 4.72 16.09 18.05
N GLN A 278 6.01 16.38 18.18
CA GLN A 278 7.05 15.49 17.66
C GLN A 278 7.09 14.17 18.40
N GLN A 279 7.00 14.21 19.74
CA GLN A 279 6.97 13.01 20.57
C GLN A 279 5.69 12.19 20.32
N ALA A 280 4.54 12.85 20.20
CA ALA A 280 3.28 12.19 19.90
C ALA A 280 3.31 11.50 18.51
N LEU A 281 3.87 12.15 17.49
CA LEU A 281 4.11 11.56 16.17
C LEU A 281 5.05 10.37 16.25
N GLN A 282 6.15 10.48 16.97
CA GLN A 282 7.12 9.40 17.16
C GLN A 282 6.45 8.16 17.77
N THR A 283 5.70 8.35 18.86
CA THR A 283 4.98 7.26 19.55
C THR A 283 3.91 6.63 18.65
N THR A 284 3.13 7.46 17.96
CA THR A 284 2.07 7.01 17.03
C THR A 284 2.65 6.17 15.88
N ILE A 285 3.72 6.67 15.25
CA ILE A 285 4.35 6.00 14.13
C ILE A 285 5.06 4.72 14.56
N GLN A 286 5.68 4.72 15.76
CA GLN A 286 6.26 3.50 16.32
C GLN A 286 5.20 2.43 16.59
N CYS A 287 4.04 2.81 17.11
CA CYS A 287 2.92 1.88 17.29
C CYS A 287 2.44 1.29 15.95
N TYR A 288 2.29 2.11 14.92
CA TYR A 288 1.96 1.64 13.57
C TYR A 288 3.03 0.69 13.00
N ALA A 289 4.31 1.05 13.11
CA ALA A 289 5.42 0.23 12.65
C ALA A 289 5.39 -1.16 13.28
N GLN A 290 5.07 -1.27 14.58
CA GLN A 290 4.93 -2.55 15.28
C GLN A 290 3.75 -3.38 14.76
N HIS A 291 2.61 -2.74 14.43
CA HIS A 291 1.47 -3.44 13.81
C HIS A 291 1.83 -3.94 12.41
N LEU A 292 2.42 -3.09 11.57
CA LEU A 292 2.89 -3.45 10.24
C LEU A 292 3.91 -4.59 10.30
N GLU A 293 4.88 -4.53 11.20
CA GLU A 293 5.91 -5.55 11.43
C GLU A 293 5.30 -6.92 11.75
N ARG A 294 4.31 -6.94 12.65
CA ARG A 294 3.62 -8.18 13.06
C ARG A 294 2.97 -8.88 11.87
N VAL A 295 2.25 -8.10 11.04
CA VAL A 295 1.58 -8.64 9.86
C VAL A 295 2.60 -8.99 8.76
N ALA A 296 3.63 -8.17 8.55
CA ALA A 296 4.69 -8.42 7.57
C ALA A 296 5.50 -9.68 7.91
N CYS A 297 5.78 -9.95 9.18
CA CYS A 297 6.42 -11.19 9.62
C CYS A 297 5.57 -12.43 9.35
N ARG A 298 4.24 -12.32 9.47
CA ARG A 298 3.30 -13.42 9.21
C ARG A 298 3.11 -13.67 7.71
N TYR A 299 3.14 -12.62 6.89
CA TYR A 299 2.90 -12.66 5.44
C TYR A 299 4.03 -12.00 4.63
N PRO A 300 5.30 -12.43 4.78
CA PRO A 300 6.44 -11.68 4.26
C PRO A 300 6.47 -11.57 2.73
N LEU A 301 5.85 -12.50 2.02
CA LEU A 301 5.79 -12.45 0.55
C LEU A 301 4.67 -11.53 0.01
N GLN A 302 3.97 -10.80 0.88
CA GLN A 302 2.86 -9.93 0.48
C GLN A 302 3.09 -8.45 0.80
N TRP A 303 4.29 -8.05 1.23
CA TRP A 303 4.63 -6.64 1.39
C TRP A 303 5.37 -6.12 0.15
N PHE A 304 4.64 -5.43 -0.71
CA PHE A 304 5.07 -5.08 -2.06
C PHE A 304 5.89 -3.78 -2.13
N ASN A 305 6.88 -3.65 -1.26
CA ASN A 305 7.87 -2.58 -1.26
C ASN A 305 9.18 -3.08 -1.88
N PHE A 306 9.33 -2.84 -3.20
CA PHE A 306 10.50 -3.26 -3.99
C PHE A 306 11.54 -2.13 -4.11
N TYR A 307 11.82 -1.45 -2.98
CA TYR A 307 12.87 -0.42 -2.83
C TYR A 307 13.50 -0.56 -1.44
N ASP A 308 14.66 0.07 -1.22
CA ASP A 308 15.29 0.04 0.10
C ASP A 308 14.49 0.86 1.10
N PHE A 309 13.75 0.16 1.94
CA PHE A 309 12.81 0.75 2.90
C PHE A 309 13.50 1.44 4.07
N TRP A 310 14.74 1.04 4.37
CA TRP A 310 15.53 1.59 5.50
C TRP A 310 16.31 2.84 5.12
N GLN A 311 16.15 3.37 3.90
CA GLN A 311 16.79 4.59 3.43
C GLN A 311 15.74 5.64 3.06
N LEU A 312 16.06 6.89 3.35
CA LEU A 312 15.27 8.01 2.83
C LEU A 312 15.36 8.07 1.31
N PRO A 313 14.27 8.44 0.63
CA PRO A 313 14.32 8.71 -0.79
C PRO A 313 15.29 9.87 -1.09
N ALA A 314 16.09 9.75 -2.14
CA ALA A 314 16.92 10.86 -2.60
C ALA A 314 16.02 12.04 -2.99
N SER A 315 16.29 13.24 -2.43
CA SER A 315 15.52 14.46 -2.70
C SER A 315 15.58 14.82 -4.20
N SER A 316 14.43 15.12 -4.78
CA SER A 316 14.32 15.62 -6.16
C SER A 316 14.93 17.02 -6.32
N LYS A 317 15.04 17.80 -5.26
CA LYS A 317 15.58 19.17 -5.26
C LYS A 317 17.11 19.26 -5.49
N GLN A 318 17.86 18.17 -5.34
CA GLN A 318 19.30 18.18 -5.58
C GLN A 318 19.73 18.05 -7.06
N LYS A 319 18.80 17.98 -8.02
CA LYS A 319 19.12 17.85 -9.44
C LYS A 319 19.11 19.16 -10.25
N GLU A 320 18.73 20.27 -9.65
CA GLU A 320 18.68 21.58 -10.30
C GLU A 320 19.70 22.59 -9.71
N ALA A 321 20.89 22.15 -9.37
CA ALA A 321 22.00 23.11 -9.27
C ALA A 321 22.44 23.42 -10.70
N PRO A 322 22.28 24.67 -11.20
CA PRO A 322 22.81 25.04 -12.51
C PRO A 322 24.31 24.89 -12.45
N GLY A 323 24.84 24.18 -13.45
CA GLY A 323 26.27 24.16 -13.70
C GLY A 323 26.73 25.59 -13.83
N ASP A 324 27.66 25.98 -12.96
CA ASP A 324 28.40 27.24 -13.00
C ASP A 324 29.10 27.33 -14.35
N SER A 325 28.55 28.14 -15.24
CA SER A 325 29.19 28.54 -16.48
C SER A 325 30.05 29.74 -16.17
N SER A 326 31.25 29.49 -15.73
CA SER A 326 32.29 30.50 -15.68
C SER A 326 33.42 30.13 -16.64
N THR A 327 33.51 31.01 -17.66
CA THR A 327 34.59 31.29 -18.60
C THR A 327 34.89 30.25 -19.64
#